data_b4fc0e96b3eec1911896c84c8ade0d19
#
_entry.id   b4fc0e96b3eec1911896c84c8ade0d19
#
_cell.length_a   1.000
_cell.length_b   1.000
_cell.length_c   1.000
_cell.angle_alpha   90.00
_cell.angle_beta   90.00
_cell.angle_gamma   90.00
#
_symmetry.space_group_name_H-M   'P 1'
#
loop_
_entity.id
_entity.type
_entity.pdbx_description
1 polymer ?
#
loop_
_entity_poly.entity_id
_entity_poly.type
_entity_poly.pdbx_seq_one_letter_code
_entity_poly.pdbx_strand_id
1 'polypeptide(L)'
;TDAGKQFYLSLPASNLEKFLSKWTATAIIFPIVLLLVFYLTANFNDAVFLNASEQKVHPFKIGDNTTWLLLKIYFVVQGLFLLGSITYVKLAVIKTPLATFIYFGTLAGLTFLLALALFGTEILHTAPMEPNENIKRFMEENFVKILKVLFWGILPVLLGVATFLKVKEKEL
;
A
#
# COMPACT_ATOMS: atom_id res chain seq x y z
N THR A 1 -13.38 -11.58 19.22
CA THR A 1 -13.57 -12.40 20.43
C THR A 1 -12.44 -13.41 20.51
N ASP A 2 -11.88 -13.63 21.72
CA ASP A 2 -10.72 -14.50 21.94
C ASP A 2 -11.03 -15.96 21.59
N ALA A 3 -12.28 -16.39 21.70
CA ALA A 3 -12.75 -17.72 21.31
C ALA A 3 -12.54 -18.02 19.82
N GLY A 4 -12.77 -17.05 18.92
CA GLY A 4 -12.52 -17.23 17.48
C GLY A 4 -11.03 -17.37 17.14
N LYS A 5 -10.16 -16.72 17.90
CA LYS A 5 -8.70 -16.85 17.74
C LYS A 5 -8.19 -18.21 18.21
N GLN A 6 -8.70 -18.68 19.35
CA GLN A 6 -8.35 -20.02 19.88
C GLN A 6 -8.83 -21.13 18.94
N PHE A 7 -10.03 -21.02 18.40
CA PHE A 7 -10.55 -22.00 17.44
C PHE A 7 -9.70 -22.04 16.15
N TYR A 8 -9.31 -20.88 15.64
CA TYR A 8 -8.46 -20.81 14.44
C TYR A 8 -7.04 -21.39 14.68
N LEU A 9 -6.49 -21.20 15.87
CA LEU A 9 -5.18 -21.74 16.25
C LEU A 9 -5.22 -23.26 16.53
N SER A 10 -6.38 -23.80 16.93
CA SER A 10 -6.56 -25.22 17.19
C SER A 10 -6.78 -26.07 15.94
N LEU A 11 -7.01 -25.46 14.76
CA LEU A 11 -7.10 -26.21 13.51
C LEU A 11 -5.76 -26.87 13.16
N PRO A 12 -5.74 -28.15 12.78
CA PRO A 12 -4.52 -28.88 12.39
C PRO A 12 -4.02 -28.45 11.00
N ALA A 13 -3.90 -27.15 10.77
CA ALA A 13 -3.40 -26.57 9.54
C ALA A 13 -2.00 -26.00 9.75
N SER A 14 -1.13 -26.15 8.77
CA SER A 14 0.22 -25.59 8.83
C SER A 14 0.19 -24.07 8.86
N ASN A 15 1.24 -23.45 9.44
CA ASN A 15 1.37 -21.99 9.53
C ASN A 15 1.30 -21.34 8.15
N LEU A 16 1.80 -22.02 7.13
CA LEU A 16 1.76 -21.58 5.75
C LEU A 16 0.32 -21.58 5.21
N GLU A 17 -0.47 -22.59 5.51
CA GLU A 17 -1.88 -22.65 5.10
C GLU A 17 -2.71 -21.57 5.78
N LYS A 18 -2.50 -21.34 7.08
CA LYS A 18 -3.15 -20.25 7.83
C LYS A 18 -2.80 -18.87 7.25
N PHE A 19 -1.52 -18.67 6.94
CA PHE A 19 -1.06 -17.43 6.31
C PHE A 19 -1.66 -17.25 4.90
N LEU A 20 -1.54 -18.28 4.05
CA LEU A 20 -2.05 -18.24 2.67
C LEU A 20 -3.56 -18.02 2.62
N SER A 21 -4.33 -18.66 3.49
CA SER A 21 -5.78 -18.45 3.55
C SER A 21 -6.14 -16.99 3.80
N LYS A 22 -5.53 -16.35 4.80
CA LYS A 22 -5.74 -14.92 5.08
C LYS A 22 -5.23 -14.04 3.95
N TRP A 23 -4.05 -14.35 3.44
CA TRP A 23 -3.45 -13.59 2.35
C TRP A 23 -4.32 -13.65 1.08
N THR A 24 -4.77 -14.85 0.68
CA THR A 24 -5.64 -15.05 -0.47
C THR A 24 -6.97 -14.31 -0.31
N ALA A 25 -7.59 -14.40 0.87
CA ALA A 25 -8.84 -13.70 1.14
C ALA A 25 -8.70 -12.18 0.99
N THR A 26 -7.62 -11.60 1.51
CA THR A 26 -7.43 -10.16 1.50
C THR A 26 -6.74 -9.65 0.24
N ALA A 27 -5.76 -10.37 -0.33
CA ALA A 27 -5.01 -9.93 -1.49
C ALA A 27 -5.70 -10.22 -2.84
N ILE A 28 -6.52 -11.26 -2.90
CA ILE A 28 -7.15 -11.69 -4.15
C ILE A 28 -8.66 -11.51 -4.10
N ILE A 29 -9.34 -12.13 -3.13
CA ILE A 29 -10.81 -12.16 -3.11
C ILE A 29 -11.37 -10.76 -2.86
N PHE A 30 -10.86 -10.07 -1.85
CA PHE A 30 -11.37 -8.73 -1.49
C PHE A 30 -11.25 -7.71 -2.62
N PRO A 31 -10.10 -7.50 -3.30
CA PRO A 31 -10.03 -6.55 -4.41
C PRO A 31 -10.89 -6.94 -5.61
N ILE A 32 -11.07 -8.23 -5.89
CA ILE A 32 -11.98 -8.69 -6.96
C ILE A 32 -13.42 -8.31 -6.62
N VAL A 33 -13.87 -8.60 -5.40
CA VAL A 33 -15.22 -8.24 -4.94
C VAL A 33 -15.39 -6.72 -4.95
N LEU A 34 -14.40 -5.97 -4.47
CA LEU A 34 -14.43 -4.51 -4.46
C LEU A 34 -14.58 -3.94 -5.86
N LEU A 35 -13.78 -4.40 -6.83
CA LEU A 35 -13.85 -3.99 -8.23
C LEU A 35 -15.20 -4.33 -8.86
N LEU A 36 -15.75 -5.51 -8.54
CA LEU A 36 -17.05 -5.94 -9.03
C LEU A 36 -18.17 -5.04 -8.49
N VAL A 37 -18.16 -4.75 -7.18
CA VAL A 37 -19.12 -3.83 -6.56
C VAL A 37 -18.99 -2.43 -7.16
N PHE A 38 -17.77 -1.92 -7.34
CA PHE A 38 -17.53 -0.63 -7.98
C PHE A 38 -18.07 -0.59 -9.43
N TYR A 39 -17.81 -1.64 -10.19
CA TYR A 39 -18.28 -1.76 -11.56
C TYR A 39 -19.82 -1.77 -11.63
N LEU A 40 -20.48 -2.55 -10.79
CA LEU A 40 -21.93 -2.62 -10.72
C LEU A 40 -22.53 -1.28 -10.30
N THR A 41 -21.96 -0.63 -9.29
CA THR A 41 -22.42 0.66 -8.79
C THR A 41 -22.25 1.77 -9.85
N ALA A 42 -21.12 1.77 -10.56
CA ALA A 42 -20.88 2.74 -11.63
C ALA A 42 -21.89 2.58 -12.75
N ASN A 43 -22.10 1.35 -13.25
CA ASN A 43 -23.08 1.09 -14.31
C ASN A 43 -24.51 1.42 -13.86
N PHE A 44 -24.87 1.13 -12.60
CA PHE A 44 -26.18 1.50 -12.07
C PHE A 44 -26.36 3.02 -12.03
N ASN A 45 -25.37 3.75 -11.55
CA ASN A 45 -25.39 5.21 -11.55
C ASN A 45 -25.51 5.77 -12.95
N ASP A 46 -24.71 5.26 -13.91
CA ASP A 46 -24.80 5.69 -15.31
C ASP A 46 -26.19 5.46 -15.88
N ALA A 47 -26.80 4.30 -15.63
CA ALA A 47 -28.16 3.99 -16.11
C ALA A 47 -29.23 4.92 -15.52
N VAL A 48 -29.09 5.33 -14.26
CA VAL A 48 -30.04 6.23 -13.57
C VAL A 48 -29.82 7.69 -13.98
N PHE A 49 -28.58 8.15 -14.04
CA PHE A 49 -28.25 9.56 -14.25
C PHE A 49 -28.19 9.97 -15.76
N LEU A 50 -27.87 9.05 -16.67
CA LEU A 50 -27.92 9.31 -18.12
C LEU A 50 -29.34 9.64 -18.60
N ASN A 51 -30.38 9.12 -17.92
CA ASN A 51 -31.76 9.45 -18.19
C ASN A 51 -32.20 10.78 -17.57
N ALA A 52 -31.42 11.35 -16.64
CA ALA A 52 -31.79 12.55 -15.89
C ALA A 52 -30.98 13.81 -16.23
N SER A 53 -29.82 13.70 -16.85
CA SER A 53 -28.97 14.84 -17.17
C SER A 53 -28.19 14.63 -18.48
N GLU A 54 -28.11 15.68 -19.30
CA GLU A 54 -27.34 15.68 -20.56
C GLU A 54 -25.80 15.65 -20.36
N GLN A 55 -25.33 15.48 -19.15
CA GLN A 55 -23.89 15.43 -18.86
C GLN A 55 -23.30 14.08 -19.23
N LYS A 56 -22.29 14.10 -20.10
CA LYS A 56 -21.47 12.91 -20.45
C LYS A 56 -20.70 12.43 -19.21
N VAL A 57 -21.22 11.44 -18.52
CA VAL A 57 -20.50 10.76 -17.46
C VAL A 57 -19.45 9.84 -18.10
N HIS A 58 -18.19 9.91 -17.65
CA HIS A 58 -17.17 9.00 -18.14
C HIS A 58 -17.39 7.61 -17.52
N PRO A 59 -17.65 6.57 -18.34
CA PRO A 59 -17.90 5.22 -17.84
C PRO A 59 -16.66 4.71 -17.10
N PHE A 60 -16.85 4.06 -15.95
CA PHE A 60 -15.78 3.44 -15.21
C PHE A 60 -15.14 2.31 -16.04
N LYS A 61 -13.84 2.45 -16.31
CA LYS A 61 -13.07 1.44 -17.06
C LYS A 61 -12.13 0.71 -16.10
N ILE A 62 -12.34 -0.59 -15.90
CA ILE A 62 -11.48 -1.45 -15.06
C ILE A 62 -10.00 -1.44 -15.54
N GLY A 63 -9.76 -1.23 -16.84
CA GLY A 63 -8.43 -1.18 -17.45
C GLY A 63 -7.74 0.18 -17.43
N ASP A 64 -8.27 1.17 -16.74
CA ASP A 64 -7.67 2.51 -16.69
C ASP A 64 -6.43 2.55 -15.78
N ASN A 65 -5.48 3.42 -16.13
CA ASN A 65 -4.25 3.63 -15.38
C ASN A 65 -4.51 3.99 -13.91
N THR A 66 -5.60 4.72 -13.64
CA THR A 66 -6.02 5.09 -12.28
C THR A 66 -6.40 3.85 -11.47
N THR A 67 -7.16 2.93 -12.04
CA THR A 67 -7.55 1.68 -11.40
C THR A 67 -6.32 0.83 -11.07
N TRP A 68 -5.36 0.72 -12.00
CA TRP A 68 -4.10 0.02 -11.77
C TRP A 68 -3.25 0.66 -10.68
N LEU A 69 -3.22 1.99 -10.61
CA LEU A 69 -2.53 2.71 -9.54
C LEU A 69 -3.16 2.42 -8.18
N LEU A 70 -4.49 2.48 -8.09
CA LEU A 70 -5.23 2.18 -6.86
C LEU A 70 -5.01 0.75 -6.39
N LEU A 71 -5.00 -0.23 -7.30
CA LEU A 71 -4.68 -1.63 -6.98
C LEU A 71 -3.27 -1.78 -6.42
N LYS A 72 -2.27 -1.13 -7.00
CA LYS A 72 -0.89 -1.15 -6.49
C LYS A 72 -0.82 -0.55 -5.09
N ILE A 73 -1.45 0.61 -4.87
CA ILE A 73 -1.52 1.24 -3.54
C ILE A 73 -2.20 0.29 -2.55
N TYR A 74 -3.31 -0.32 -2.95
CA TYR A 74 -4.02 -1.30 -2.13
C TYR A 74 -3.10 -2.45 -1.69
N PHE A 75 -2.31 -3.06 -2.59
CA PHE A 75 -1.40 -4.16 -2.25
C PHE A 75 -0.34 -3.77 -1.22
N VAL A 76 0.25 -2.57 -1.34
CA VAL A 76 1.23 -2.06 -0.38
C VAL A 76 0.56 -1.83 0.99
N VAL A 77 -0.56 -1.13 1.00
CA VAL A 77 -1.31 -0.82 2.23
C VAL A 77 -1.78 -2.09 2.92
N GLN A 78 -2.32 -3.04 2.16
CA GLN A 78 -2.74 -4.35 2.67
C GLN A 78 -1.59 -5.12 3.31
N GLY A 79 -0.41 -5.15 2.68
CA GLY A 79 0.78 -5.79 3.25
C GLY A 79 1.17 -5.18 4.59
N LEU A 80 1.12 -3.85 4.72
CA LEU A 80 1.35 -3.14 5.99
C LEU A 80 0.30 -3.51 7.06
N PHE A 81 -0.97 -3.55 6.69
CA PHE A 81 -2.04 -3.92 7.63
C PHE A 81 -1.97 -5.38 8.06
N LEU A 82 -1.61 -6.30 7.16
CA LEU A 82 -1.38 -7.71 7.53
C LEU A 82 -0.25 -7.84 8.52
N LEU A 83 0.90 -7.22 8.27
CA LEU A 83 2.03 -7.19 9.19
C LEU A 83 1.63 -6.58 10.54
N GLY A 84 0.93 -5.45 10.52
CA GLY A 84 0.45 -4.77 11.71
C GLY A 84 -0.57 -5.59 12.50
N SER A 85 -1.46 -6.32 11.85
CA SER A 85 -2.47 -7.17 12.50
C SER A 85 -1.84 -8.33 13.28
N ILE A 86 -0.70 -8.81 12.83
CA ILE A 86 0.06 -9.87 13.51
C ILE A 86 0.93 -9.27 14.62
N THR A 87 1.51 -8.09 14.38
CA THR A 87 2.39 -7.42 15.36
C THR A 87 1.58 -6.86 16.53
N TYR A 88 0.46 -6.19 16.27
CA TYR A 88 -0.37 -5.55 17.28
C TYR A 88 -1.61 -6.39 17.57
N VAL A 89 -1.67 -7.00 18.76
CA VAL A 89 -2.81 -7.85 19.19
C VAL A 89 -4.09 -7.02 19.39
N LYS A 90 -3.93 -5.79 19.92
CA LYS A 90 -5.06 -4.87 20.17
C LYS A 90 -4.88 -3.59 19.37
N LEU A 91 -5.98 -3.08 18.79
CA LEU A 91 -6.03 -1.83 18.03
C LEU A 91 -5.07 -1.79 16.81
N ALA A 92 -4.87 -2.92 16.14
CA ALA A 92 -3.98 -3.01 14.96
C ALA A 92 -4.34 -1.97 13.87
N VAL A 93 -5.64 -1.71 13.66
CA VAL A 93 -6.15 -0.75 12.68
C VAL A 93 -5.67 0.68 12.94
N ILE A 94 -5.48 1.06 14.22
CA ILE A 94 -5.02 2.39 14.61
C ILE A 94 -3.49 2.41 14.75
N LYS A 95 -2.92 1.38 15.36
CA LYS A 95 -1.46 1.32 15.65
C LYS A 95 -0.62 1.17 14.38
N THR A 96 -1.11 0.43 13.37
CA THR A 96 -0.37 0.23 12.12
C THR A 96 -0.18 1.53 11.33
N PRO A 97 -1.22 2.30 10.98
CA PRO A 97 -1.02 3.57 10.29
C PRO A 97 -0.23 4.57 11.14
N LEU A 98 -0.43 4.60 12.47
CA LEU A 98 0.31 5.49 13.36
C LEU A 98 1.82 5.15 13.34
N ALA A 99 2.17 3.88 13.48
CA ALA A 99 3.57 3.42 13.42
C ALA A 99 4.20 3.72 12.04
N THR A 100 3.43 3.50 10.97
CA THR A 100 3.86 3.80 9.61
C THR A 100 4.10 5.31 9.42
N PHE A 101 3.19 6.14 9.93
CA PHE A 101 3.31 7.59 9.89
C PHE A 101 4.54 8.10 10.68
N ILE A 102 4.76 7.57 11.89
CA ILE A 102 5.93 7.90 12.70
C ILE A 102 7.22 7.49 11.97
N TYR A 103 7.25 6.28 11.38
CA TYR A 103 8.43 5.80 10.65
C TYR A 103 8.77 6.68 9.45
N PHE A 104 7.81 7.02 8.60
CA PHE A 104 8.04 7.92 7.47
C PHE A 104 8.34 9.36 7.91
N GLY A 105 7.69 9.83 8.97
CA GLY A 105 7.98 11.14 9.56
C GLY A 105 9.40 11.26 10.08
N THR A 106 9.90 10.23 10.78
CA THR A 106 11.30 10.20 11.25
C THR A 106 12.29 10.12 10.10
N LEU A 107 12.02 9.31 9.06
CA LEU A 107 12.85 9.27 7.87
C LEU A 107 12.91 10.61 7.15
N ALA A 108 11.77 11.27 6.94
CA ALA A 108 11.69 12.58 6.32
C ALA A 108 12.44 13.64 7.17
N GLY A 109 12.26 13.62 8.48
CA GLY A 109 12.97 14.50 9.41
C GLY A 109 14.48 14.30 9.37
N LEU A 110 14.93 13.03 9.36
CA LEU A 110 16.36 12.69 9.24
C LEU A 110 16.95 13.16 7.90
N THR A 111 16.23 12.94 6.81
CA THR A 111 16.65 13.38 5.47
C THR A 111 16.75 14.89 5.41
N PHE A 112 15.79 15.60 5.99
CA PHE A 112 15.80 17.05 6.06
C PHE A 112 16.97 17.58 6.90
N LEU A 113 17.23 16.99 8.08
CA LEU A 113 18.37 17.37 8.93
C LEU A 113 19.70 17.10 8.23
N LEU A 114 19.82 15.98 7.52
CA LEU A 114 21.02 15.66 6.74
C LEU A 114 21.22 16.65 5.60
N ALA A 115 20.16 17.04 4.93
CA ALA A 115 20.21 18.07 3.89
C ALA A 115 20.64 19.42 4.46
N LEU A 116 20.13 19.84 5.62
CA LEU A 116 20.57 21.06 6.31
C LEU A 116 22.04 20.98 6.74
N ALA A 117 22.51 19.82 7.20
CA ALA A 117 23.90 19.64 7.62
C ALA A 117 24.89 19.70 6.45
N LEU A 118 24.49 19.17 5.27
CA LEU A 118 25.35 19.14 4.08
C LEU A 118 25.36 20.44 3.29
N PHE A 119 24.22 21.11 3.20
CA PHE A 119 24.06 22.29 2.32
C PHE A 119 23.77 23.60 3.07
N GLY A 120 23.71 23.54 4.41
CA GLY A 120 23.41 24.72 5.24
C GLY A 120 21.96 25.21 5.04
N THR A 121 21.72 26.43 5.54
CA THR A 121 20.40 27.09 5.41
C THR A 121 20.12 27.63 4.00
N GLU A 122 21.08 27.54 3.09
CA GLU A 122 20.89 27.97 1.70
C GLU A 122 19.79 27.21 0.97
N ILE A 123 19.51 25.95 1.35
CA ILE A 123 18.38 25.16 0.83
C ILE A 123 17.03 25.87 1.05
N LEU A 124 16.90 26.63 2.13
CA LEU A 124 15.64 27.32 2.47
C LEU A 124 15.45 28.62 1.66
N HIS A 125 16.50 29.15 1.07
CA HIS A 125 16.50 30.46 0.42
C HIS A 125 16.80 30.43 -1.08
N THR A 126 17.38 29.36 -1.59
CA THR A 126 17.63 29.19 -3.03
C THR A 126 16.40 28.67 -3.73
N ALA A 127 15.99 29.39 -4.78
CA ALA A 127 15.09 28.82 -5.80
C ALA A 127 15.66 27.48 -6.26
N PRO A 128 14.80 26.47 -6.60
CA PRO A 128 15.27 25.17 -7.01
C PRO A 128 16.28 25.34 -8.14
N MET A 129 17.56 25.07 -7.85
CA MET A 129 18.60 25.02 -8.87
C MET A 129 18.13 24.03 -9.92
N GLU A 130 18.00 24.47 -11.18
CA GLU A 130 17.73 23.56 -12.27
C GLU A 130 18.88 22.52 -12.30
N PRO A 131 18.59 21.25 -12.03
CA PRO A 131 19.64 20.24 -12.02
C PRO A 131 20.22 20.13 -13.44
N ASN A 132 21.55 19.97 -13.53
CA ASN A 132 22.24 19.75 -14.78
C ASN A 132 21.46 18.69 -15.60
N GLU A 133 21.26 18.92 -16.91
CA GLU A 133 20.48 18.06 -17.79
C GLU A 133 20.85 16.56 -17.72
N ASN A 134 22.13 16.27 -17.51
CA ASN A 134 22.60 14.88 -17.34
C ASN A 134 22.11 14.27 -16.02
N ILE A 135 22.07 15.04 -14.92
CA ILE A 135 21.53 14.59 -13.64
C ILE A 135 20.03 14.43 -13.73
N LYS A 136 19.34 15.37 -14.37
CA LYS A 136 17.90 15.32 -14.60
C LYS A 136 17.51 14.07 -15.41
N ARG A 137 18.22 13.80 -16.51
CA ARG A 137 17.99 12.59 -17.34
C ARG A 137 18.26 11.31 -16.57
N PHE A 138 19.36 11.22 -15.82
CA PHE A 138 19.66 10.05 -14.97
C PHE A 138 18.57 9.83 -13.91
N MET A 139 18.13 10.90 -13.24
CA MET A 139 17.08 10.83 -12.22
C MET A 139 15.73 10.39 -12.82
N GLU A 140 15.33 10.96 -13.96
CA GLU A 140 14.04 10.64 -14.59
C GLU A 140 14.03 9.25 -15.24
N GLU A 141 15.09 8.86 -15.92
CA GLU A 141 15.09 7.61 -16.69
C GLU A 141 15.43 6.36 -15.86
N ASN A 142 16.41 6.45 -14.98
CA ASN A 142 16.92 5.28 -14.26
C ASN A 142 16.46 5.23 -12.80
N PHE A 143 16.66 6.31 -12.06
CA PHE A 143 16.38 6.34 -10.63
C PHE A 143 14.89 6.19 -10.32
N VAL A 144 14.03 6.88 -11.05
CA VAL A 144 12.57 6.77 -10.90
C VAL A 144 12.07 5.37 -11.30
N LYS A 145 12.65 4.74 -12.32
CA LYS A 145 12.32 3.36 -12.70
C LYS A 145 12.72 2.37 -11.60
N ILE A 146 13.92 2.49 -11.05
CA ILE A 146 14.42 1.66 -9.95
C ILE A 146 13.51 1.84 -8.73
N LEU A 147 13.18 3.07 -8.34
CA LEU A 147 12.27 3.36 -7.23
C LEU A 147 10.87 2.75 -7.45
N LYS A 148 10.34 2.83 -8.67
CA LYS A 148 9.04 2.21 -8.99
C LYS A 148 9.09 0.69 -8.83
N VAL A 149 10.14 0.02 -9.29
CA VAL A 149 10.30 -1.43 -9.14
C VAL A 149 10.47 -1.81 -7.67
N LEU A 150 11.30 -1.07 -6.91
CA LEU A 150 11.50 -1.27 -5.48
C LEU A 150 10.19 -1.12 -4.71
N PHE A 151 9.47 -0.03 -4.92
CA PHE A 151 8.27 0.29 -4.15
C PHE A 151 7.07 -0.57 -4.54
N TRP A 152 6.84 -0.80 -5.83
CA TRP A 152 5.66 -1.54 -6.31
C TRP A 152 5.88 -3.05 -6.45
N GLY A 153 7.12 -3.49 -6.62
CA GLY A 153 7.46 -4.91 -6.77
C GLY A 153 8.04 -5.52 -5.49
N ILE A 154 9.16 -4.99 -5.04
CA ILE A 154 9.93 -5.62 -3.95
C ILE A 154 9.25 -5.39 -2.59
N LEU A 155 8.75 -4.21 -2.29
CA LEU A 155 8.15 -3.88 -1.00
C LEU A 155 6.96 -4.78 -0.63
N PRO A 156 5.95 -5.05 -1.49
CA PRO A 156 4.86 -5.96 -1.16
C PRO A 156 5.33 -7.39 -0.87
N VAL A 157 6.35 -7.87 -1.59
CA VAL A 157 6.94 -9.20 -1.37
C VAL A 157 7.64 -9.25 -0.02
N LEU A 158 8.45 -8.23 0.31
CA LEU A 158 9.12 -8.13 1.62
C LEU A 158 8.11 -8.07 2.77
N LEU A 159 7.03 -7.32 2.62
CA LEU A 159 5.96 -7.26 3.61
C LEU A 159 5.29 -8.62 3.79
N GLY A 160 5.05 -9.36 2.70
CA GLY A 160 4.51 -10.72 2.73
C GLY A 160 5.45 -11.68 3.49
N VAL A 161 6.74 -11.67 3.17
CA VAL A 161 7.76 -12.50 3.84
C VAL A 161 7.86 -12.14 5.33
N ALA A 162 7.94 -10.84 5.66
CA ALA A 162 8.00 -10.38 7.05
C ALA A 162 6.76 -10.81 7.84
N THR A 163 5.58 -10.74 7.21
CA THR A 163 4.32 -11.19 7.79
C THR A 163 4.35 -12.69 8.07
N PHE A 164 4.81 -13.50 7.13
CA PHE A 164 4.95 -14.95 7.30
C PHE A 164 5.92 -15.31 8.40
N LEU A 165 7.11 -14.69 8.45
CA LEU A 165 8.11 -14.92 9.50
C LEU A 165 7.55 -14.57 10.87
N LYS A 166 6.78 -13.50 11.00
CA LYS A 166 6.14 -13.08 12.24
C LYS A 166 5.02 -14.02 12.71
N VAL A 167 4.31 -14.66 11.78
CA VAL A 167 3.36 -15.75 12.11
C VAL A 167 4.12 -16.92 12.71
N LYS A 168 5.20 -17.37 12.06
CA LYS A 168 6.03 -18.49 12.52
C LYS A 168 6.64 -18.24 13.90
N GLU A 169 7.09 -17.01 14.18
CA GLU A 169 7.65 -16.63 15.49
C GLU A 169 6.64 -16.71 16.64
N LYS A 170 5.36 -16.43 16.38
CA LYS A 170 4.30 -16.44 17.42
C LYS A 170 3.78 -17.83 17.79
N GLU A 171 4.08 -18.84 17.00
CA GLU A 171 3.64 -20.22 17.25
C GLU A 171 4.74 -21.10 17.84
N LEU A 172 5.96 -20.56 18.02
CA LEU A 172 7.06 -21.12 18.82
C LEU A 172 6.94 -20.68 20.28
#